data_7492de45cf52ed47c4e87cd218677f50
#
_entry.id   7492de45cf52ed47c4e87cd218677f50
#
_cell.length_a   1.000
_cell.length_b   1.000
_cell.length_c   1.000
_cell.angle_alpha   90.00
_cell.angle_beta   90.00
_cell.angle_gamma   90.00
#
_symmetry.space_group_name_H-M   'P 1'
#
loop_
_entity.id
_entity.type
_entity.pdbx_description
1 polymer ?
#
loop_
_entity_poly.entity_id
_entity_poly.type
_entity_poly.pdbx_seq_one_letter_code
_entity_poly.pdbx_strand_id
1 'polypeptide(L)'
;DETLDRVSTGRGRLRDHTWERLADVTVGGEPLLHFTELLTALPGARLNVDLKDRAAAPALARILAEHGAWDRVLVASFHDSRRRLFRRALARLGHPERAYGPERVATSGGAAAIAALVTLGPLGLTRWLRRCALDVDCVQVPVRHGRVPVATADFVRRCHAAGLPVHVWVVDEPAEIERLLDLGVDGVMTDRADVLAEVYSRRGFWPQR
;
A
#
# COMPACT_ATOMS: atom_id res chain seq x y z
N ASP A 1 9.80 -6.67 -4.69
CA ASP A 1 10.05 -7.20 -6.03
C ASP A 1 9.93 -8.72 -6.05
N GLU A 2 9.68 -9.32 -7.21
CA GLU A 2 9.69 -10.78 -7.36
C GLU A 2 11.12 -11.33 -7.36
N THR A 3 12.11 -10.49 -7.74
CA THR A 3 13.52 -10.85 -7.81
C THR A 3 14.37 -9.99 -6.89
N LEU A 4 15.50 -10.55 -6.51
CA LEU A 4 16.52 -9.89 -5.67
C LEU A 4 17.38 -8.89 -6.44
N ASP A 5 17.42 -9.01 -7.78
CA ASP A 5 18.43 -8.38 -8.65
C ASP A 5 18.45 -6.86 -8.62
N ARG A 6 17.29 -6.20 -8.40
CA ARG A 6 17.16 -4.75 -8.51
C ARG A 6 17.69 -3.98 -7.30
N VAL A 7 17.46 -4.51 -6.10
CA VAL A 7 17.68 -3.74 -4.86
C VAL A 7 18.61 -4.42 -3.86
N SER A 8 19.07 -5.65 -4.14
CA SER A 8 19.89 -6.42 -3.23
C SER A 8 21.16 -6.95 -3.88
N THR A 9 22.07 -7.49 -3.05
CA THR A 9 23.25 -8.22 -3.52
C THR A 9 22.93 -9.61 -4.05
N GLY A 10 21.73 -10.12 -3.80
CA GLY A 10 21.26 -11.42 -4.27
C GLY A 10 20.82 -11.43 -5.74
N ARG A 11 20.54 -12.63 -6.26
CA ARG A 11 20.12 -12.87 -7.64
C ARG A 11 18.92 -13.82 -7.71
N GLY A 12 18.11 -13.67 -8.74
CA GLY A 12 16.99 -14.55 -9.03
C GLY A 12 15.74 -14.28 -8.20
N ARG A 13 14.78 -15.18 -8.26
CA ARG A 13 13.49 -15.00 -7.59
C ARG A 13 13.60 -15.30 -6.11
N LEU A 14 13.11 -14.41 -5.25
CA LEU A 14 13.11 -14.58 -3.79
C LEU A 14 12.51 -15.93 -3.37
N ARG A 15 11.42 -16.35 -3.98
CA ARG A 15 10.72 -17.61 -3.64
C ARG A 15 11.51 -18.89 -3.96
N ASP A 16 12.56 -18.81 -4.77
CA ASP A 16 13.39 -19.96 -5.15
C ASP A 16 14.56 -20.18 -4.14
N HIS A 17 14.63 -19.33 -3.11
CA HIS A 17 15.62 -19.40 -2.05
C HIS A 17 15.00 -19.80 -0.71
N THR A 18 15.75 -20.56 0.10
CA THR A 18 15.44 -20.72 1.52
C THR A 18 15.98 -19.52 2.31
N TRP A 19 15.48 -19.32 3.53
CA TRP A 19 15.94 -18.22 4.38
C TRP A 19 17.45 -18.29 4.68
N GLU A 20 17.97 -19.51 4.91
CA GLU A 20 19.39 -19.73 5.17
C GLU A 20 20.29 -19.28 4.02
N ARG A 21 19.81 -19.45 2.77
CA ARG A 21 20.52 -18.99 1.56
C ARG A 21 20.46 -17.47 1.37
N LEU A 22 19.58 -16.81 2.07
CA LEU A 22 19.43 -15.35 2.03
C LEU A 22 20.20 -14.64 3.14
N ALA A 23 20.86 -15.38 4.04
CA ALA A 23 21.57 -14.80 5.20
C ALA A 23 22.64 -13.76 4.83
N ASP A 24 23.31 -13.98 3.68
CA ASP A 24 24.36 -13.07 3.19
C ASP A 24 23.82 -12.02 2.18
N VAL A 25 22.54 -12.04 1.91
CA VAL A 25 21.92 -11.08 0.98
C VAL A 25 21.58 -9.79 1.71
N THR A 26 22.06 -8.67 1.17
CA THR A 26 21.83 -7.34 1.76
C THR A 26 21.06 -6.41 0.81
N VAL A 27 20.35 -5.47 1.39
CA VAL A 27 19.68 -4.34 0.72
C VAL A 27 20.25 -3.05 1.31
N GLY A 28 20.90 -2.24 0.49
CA GLY A 28 21.54 -1.02 0.97
C GLY A 28 22.65 -1.24 2.01
N GLY A 29 23.25 -2.44 2.06
CA GLY A 29 24.27 -2.82 3.04
C GLY A 29 23.70 -3.49 4.31
N GLU A 30 22.39 -3.46 4.51
CA GLU A 30 21.70 -4.07 5.66
C GLU A 30 21.14 -5.46 5.30
N PRO A 31 21.10 -6.41 6.27
CA PRO A 31 20.54 -7.74 6.03
C PRO A 31 19.04 -7.69 5.74
N LEU A 32 18.54 -8.73 5.04
CA LEU A 32 17.10 -8.92 4.89
C LEU A 32 16.46 -9.16 6.26
N LEU A 33 15.34 -8.50 6.52
CA LEU A 33 14.56 -8.69 7.73
C LEU A 33 13.39 -9.64 7.50
N HIS A 34 13.16 -10.51 8.46
CA HIS A 34 11.87 -11.18 8.59
C HIS A 34 10.78 -10.17 8.94
N PHE A 35 9.61 -10.30 8.35
CA PHE A 35 8.49 -9.39 8.64
C PHE A 35 8.07 -9.41 10.12
N THR A 36 8.21 -10.55 10.78
CA THR A 36 7.97 -10.71 12.23
C THR A 36 8.95 -9.89 13.08
N GLU A 37 10.22 -9.82 12.66
CA GLU A 37 11.23 -9.01 13.34
C GLU A 37 10.89 -7.52 13.20
N LEU A 38 10.48 -7.07 12.01
CA LEU A 38 10.03 -5.71 11.78
C LEU A 38 8.82 -5.34 12.66
N LEU A 39 7.83 -6.23 12.77
CA LEU A 39 6.66 -6.02 13.62
C LEU A 39 7.01 -5.88 15.09
N THR A 40 8.02 -6.63 15.54
CA THR A 40 8.50 -6.61 16.93
C THR A 40 9.37 -5.39 17.22
N ALA A 41 10.26 -5.05 16.29
CA ALA A 41 11.18 -3.91 16.43
C ALA A 41 10.45 -2.56 16.39
N LEU A 42 9.34 -2.47 15.64
CA LEU A 42 8.57 -1.24 15.44
C LEU A 42 7.10 -1.42 15.83
N PRO A 43 6.78 -1.61 17.12
CA PRO A 43 5.42 -1.95 17.58
C PRO A 43 4.41 -0.82 17.35
N GLY A 44 4.86 0.44 17.29
CA GLY A 44 4.02 1.62 17.04
C GLY A 44 3.94 2.06 15.57
N ALA A 45 4.71 1.43 14.68
CA ALA A 45 4.74 1.84 13.27
C ALA A 45 3.51 1.36 12.51
N ARG A 46 2.96 2.23 11.67
CA ARG A 46 1.98 1.86 10.63
C ARG A 46 2.72 1.42 9.37
N LEU A 47 2.38 0.26 8.85
CA LEU A 47 3.09 -0.38 7.77
C LEU A 47 2.20 -0.49 6.53
N ASN A 48 2.73 -0.11 5.37
CA ASN A 48 2.13 -0.36 4.07
C ASN A 48 2.88 -1.53 3.41
N VAL A 49 2.22 -2.67 3.29
CA VAL A 49 2.82 -3.94 2.86
C VAL A 49 2.34 -4.32 1.48
N ASP A 50 3.24 -4.37 0.51
CA ASP A 50 2.91 -4.74 -0.87
C ASP A 50 3.15 -6.24 -1.12
N LEU A 51 2.08 -6.97 -1.43
CA LEU A 51 2.12 -8.39 -1.77
C LEU A 51 2.64 -8.58 -3.20
N LYS A 52 3.92 -8.92 -3.31
CA LYS A 52 4.60 -9.19 -4.59
C LYS A 52 4.43 -10.64 -5.07
N ASP A 53 4.15 -11.58 -4.16
CA ASP A 53 3.92 -12.99 -4.50
C ASP A 53 2.57 -13.48 -3.97
N ARG A 54 2.00 -14.48 -4.68
CA ARG A 54 0.71 -15.08 -4.31
C ARG A 54 0.80 -15.89 -3.02
N ALA A 55 1.92 -16.58 -2.79
CA ALA A 55 2.14 -17.39 -1.60
C ALA A 55 2.33 -16.53 -0.34
N ALA A 56 2.79 -15.28 -0.48
CA ALA A 56 2.92 -14.35 0.64
C ALA A 56 1.57 -13.97 1.27
N ALA A 57 0.48 -14.02 0.51
CA ALA A 57 -0.83 -13.58 1.01
C ALA A 57 -1.34 -14.38 2.22
N PRO A 58 -1.40 -15.73 2.22
CA PRO A 58 -1.79 -16.50 3.41
C PRO A 58 -0.74 -16.45 4.52
N ALA A 59 0.55 -16.34 4.18
CA ALA A 59 1.62 -16.21 5.17
C ALA A 59 1.48 -14.88 5.95
N LEU A 60 1.28 -13.77 5.25
CA LEU A 60 1.06 -12.46 5.88
C LEU A 60 -0.18 -12.49 6.77
N ALA A 61 -1.29 -13.07 6.31
CA ALA A 61 -2.50 -13.16 7.12
C ALA A 61 -2.26 -13.88 8.46
N ARG A 62 -1.49 -14.97 8.45
CA ARG A 62 -1.11 -15.71 9.66
C ARG A 62 -0.22 -14.88 10.58
N ILE A 63 0.81 -14.24 10.04
CA ILE A 63 1.72 -13.38 10.82
C ILE A 63 0.94 -12.25 11.50
N LEU A 64 0.02 -11.61 10.79
CA LEU A 64 -0.80 -10.55 11.38
C LEU A 64 -1.70 -11.08 12.49
N ALA A 65 -2.24 -12.30 12.35
CA ALA A 65 -3.01 -12.98 13.41
C ALA A 65 -2.17 -13.25 14.66
N GLU A 66 -0.99 -13.82 14.48
CA GLU A 66 -0.07 -14.18 15.55
C GLU A 66 0.44 -12.96 16.34
N HIS A 67 0.61 -11.83 15.66
CA HIS A 67 1.12 -10.58 16.26
C HIS A 67 0.05 -9.55 16.62
N GLY A 68 -1.24 -9.82 16.36
CA GLY A 68 -2.33 -8.87 16.60
C GLY A 68 -2.18 -7.53 15.87
N ALA A 69 -1.50 -7.52 14.70
CA ALA A 69 -1.07 -6.29 14.02
C ALA A 69 -2.09 -5.80 12.97
N TRP A 70 -3.39 -5.99 13.25
CA TRP A 70 -4.49 -5.71 12.33
C TRP A 70 -4.70 -4.25 11.99
N ASP A 71 -4.62 -3.40 13.02
CA ASP A 71 -4.96 -1.97 13.00
C ASP A 71 -3.86 -1.07 12.45
N ARG A 72 -2.64 -1.61 12.31
CA ARG A 72 -1.46 -0.87 11.90
C ARG A 72 -0.86 -1.31 10.55
N VAL A 73 -1.51 -2.25 9.86
CA VAL A 73 -1.05 -2.73 8.56
C VAL A 73 -2.08 -2.44 7.47
N LEU A 74 -1.63 -1.81 6.40
CA LEU A 74 -2.34 -1.68 5.14
C LEU A 74 -1.72 -2.63 4.14
N VAL A 75 -2.54 -3.48 3.50
CA VAL A 75 -2.05 -4.46 2.52
C VAL A 75 -2.39 -4.01 1.11
N ALA A 76 -1.36 -3.83 0.31
CA ALA A 76 -1.44 -3.44 -1.09
C ALA A 76 -1.02 -4.58 -2.01
N SER A 77 -1.44 -4.53 -3.25
CA SER A 77 -0.90 -5.32 -4.36
C SER A 77 -1.35 -4.76 -5.70
N PHE A 78 -0.49 -4.81 -6.70
CA PHE A 78 -0.88 -4.53 -8.09
C PHE A 78 -1.95 -5.50 -8.61
N HIS A 79 -2.00 -6.73 -8.05
CA HIS A 79 -2.93 -7.77 -8.46
C HIS A 79 -4.07 -7.93 -7.44
N ASP A 80 -5.29 -7.54 -7.80
CA ASP A 80 -6.47 -7.71 -6.96
C ASP A 80 -6.71 -9.18 -6.53
N SER A 81 -6.23 -10.16 -7.30
CA SER A 81 -6.32 -11.57 -6.95
C SER A 81 -5.49 -11.92 -5.69
N ARG A 82 -4.32 -11.28 -5.46
CA ARG A 82 -3.49 -11.47 -4.27
C ARG A 82 -4.19 -10.90 -3.04
N ARG A 83 -4.74 -9.68 -3.17
CA ARG A 83 -5.53 -9.05 -2.12
C ARG A 83 -6.74 -9.90 -1.72
N ARG A 84 -7.51 -10.40 -2.70
CA ARG A 84 -8.65 -11.30 -2.44
C ARG A 84 -8.21 -12.60 -1.76
N LEU A 85 -7.05 -13.14 -2.12
CA LEU A 85 -6.49 -14.32 -1.45
C LEU A 85 -6.13 -14.02 0.01
N PHE A 86 -5.53 -12.87 0.28
CA PHE A 86 -5.25 -12.40 1.63
C PHE A 86 -6.54 -12.29 2.47
N ARG A 87 -7.57 -11.64 1.95
CA ARG A 87 -8.89 -11.56 2.62
C ARG A 87 -9.46 -12.93 2.95
N ARG A 88 -9.43 -13.87 2.00
CA ARG A 88 -9.90 -15.25 2.23
C ARG A 88 -9.07 -15.97 3.30
N ALA A 89 -7.78 -15.70 3.38
CA ALA A 89 -6.92 -16.28 4.41
C ALA A 89 -7.27 -15.71 5.79
N LEU A 90 -7.51 -14.41 5.91
CA LEU A 90 -8.00 -13.78 7.16
C LEU A 90 -9.31 -14.40 7.64
N ALA A 91 -10.29 -14.53 6.74
CA ALA A 91 -11.58 -15.12 7.06
C ALA A 91 -11.46 -16.55 7.60
N ARG A 92 -10.55 -17.37 7.03
CA ARG A 92 -10.27 -18.73 7.51
C ARG A 92 -9.63 -18.78 8.90
N LEU A 93 -8.94 -17.71 9.31
CA LEU A 93 -8.38 -17.57 10.65
C LEU A 93 -9.40 -17.03 11.66
N GLY A 94 -10.67 -16.85 11.25
CA GLY A 94 -11.73 -16.35 12.12
C GLY A 94 -11.65 -14.85 12.38
N HIS A 95 -10.82 -14.13 11.63
CA HIS A 95 -10.76 -12.66 11.76
C HIS A 95 -12.08 -12.07 11.27
N PRO A 96 -12.75 -11.25 12.10
CA PRO A 96 -14.02 -10.65 11.71
C PRO A 96 -13.81 -9.69 10.52
N GLU A 97 -14.13 -10.16 9.32
CA GLU A 97 -14.25 -9.32 8.13
C GLU A 97 -15.53 -8.47 8.21
N ARG A 98 -15.63 -7.62 9.21
CA ARG A 98 -16.69 -6.62 9.21
C ARG A 98 -16.41 -5.64 8.07
N ALA A 99 -17.45 -5.32 7.33
CA ALA A 99 -17.35 -4.50 6.12
C ALA A 99 -16.63 -3.15 6.35
N TYR A 100 -16.67 -2.63 7.59
CA TYR A 100 -15.99 -1.40 8.01
C TYR A 100 -15.80 -1.42 9.53
N GLY A 101 -14.59 -1.15 10.02
CA GLY A 101 -14.32 -1.05 11.46
C GLY A 101 -12.82 -1.08 11.79
N PRO A 102 -12.43 -0.65 12.99
CA PRO A 102 -11.03 -0.55 13.40
C PRO A 102 -10.28 -1.89 13.43
N GLU A 103 -11.01 -3.00 13.52
CA GLU A 103 -10.43 -4.36 13.51
C GLU A 103 -10.17 -4.89 12.09
N ARG A 104 -10.60 -4.17 11.04
CA ARG A 104 -10.39 -4.58 9.66
C ARG A 104 -8.97 -4.24 9.22
N VAL A 105 -8.23 -5.20 8.70
CA VAL A 105 -6.98 -4.91 8.00
C VAL A 105 -7.27 -4.12 6.74
N ALA A 106 -6.75 -2.90 6.65
CA ALA A 106 -6.96 -2.04 5.49
C ALA A 106 -6.32 -2.65 4.23
N THR A 107 -6.97 -2.49 3.08
CA THR A 107 -6.42 -2.93 1.79
C THR A 107 -6.55 -1.86 0.72
N SER A 108 -5.56 -1.75 -0.14
CA SER A 108 -5.57 -0.86 -1.31
C SER A 108 -6.07 -1.58 -2.56
N GLY A 109 -6.73 -0.84 -3.45
CA GLY A 109 -7.12 -1.34 -4.77
C GLY A 109 -5.92 -1.66 -5.66
N GLY A 110 -5.99 -2.78 -6.39
CA GLY A 110 -5.00 -3.15 -7.40
C GLY A 110 -5.25 -2.46 -8.75
N ALA A 111 -4.46 -2.82 -9.76
CA ALA A 111 -4.49 -2.17 -11.07
C ALA A 111 -5.87 -2.21 -11.74
N ALA A 112 -6.60 -3.33 -11.64
CA ALA A 112 -7.92 -3.44 -12.23
C ALA A 112 -8.95 -2.53 -11.52
N ALA A 113 -8.88 -2.42 -10.19
CA ALA A 113 -9.72 -1.52 -9.42
C ALA A 113 -9.46 -0.05 -9.79
N ILE A 114 -8.19 0.33 -9.89
CA ILE A 114 -7.79 1.69 -10.29
C ILE A 114 -8.22 1.99 -11.72
N ALA A 115 -8.00 1.07 -12.66
CA ALA A 115 -8.43 1.24 -14.05
C ALA A 115 -9.95 1.45 -14.14
N ALA A 116 -10.75 0.69 -13.39
CA ALA A 116 -12.20 0.88 -13.34
C ALA A 116 -12.58 2.27 -12.80
N LEU A 117 -11.92 2.75 -11.74
CA LEU A 117 -12.18 4.09 -11.18
C LEU A 117 -11.78 5.21 -12.14
N VAL A 118 -10.69 5.04 -12.88
CA VAL A 118 -10.21 6.03 -13.87
C VAL A 118 -11.14 6.09 -15.07
N THR A 119 -11.59 4.94 -15.60
CA THR A 119 -12.37 4.86 -16.84
C THR A 119 -13.85 5.07 -16.63
N LEU A 120 -14.43 4.46 -15.60
CA LEU A 120 -15.87 4.50 -15.32
C LEU A 120 -16.26 5.60 -14.33
N GLY A 121 -15.29 6.08 -13.54
CA GLY A 121 -15.54 7.15 -12.58
C GLY A 121 -16.08 8.45 -13.18
N PRO A 122 -15.55 8.93 -14.33
CA PRO A 122 -16.08 10.11 -15.02
C PRO A 122 -17.55 9.98 -15.42
N LEU A 123 -18.07 8.75 -15.56
CA LEU A 123 -19.48 8.46 -15.83
C LEU A 123 -20.36 8.46 -14.57
N GLY A 124 -19.84 8.92 -13.43
CA GLY A 124 -20.57 8.96 -12.17
C GLY A 124 -20.62 7.62 -11.41
N LEU A 125 -19.90 6.59 -11.87
CA LEU A 125 -19.99 5.23 -11.34
C LEU A 125 -19.08 4.96 -10.13
N THR A 126 -18.28 5.92 -9.66
CA THR A 126 -17.31 5.72 -8.57
C THR A 126 -17.96 5.15 -7.29
N ARG A 127 -19.08 5.71 -6.85
CA ARG A 127 -19.81 5.24 -5.66
C ARG A 127 -20.40 3.84 -5.84
N TRP A 128 -20.89 3.55 -7.02
CA TRP A 128 -21.42 2.22 -7.34
C TRP A 128 -20.30 1.18 -7.36
N LEU A 129 -19.18 1.49 -8.04
CA LEU A 129 -17.99 0.64 -8.06
C LEU A 129 -17.53 0.33 -6.62
N ARG A 130 -17.41 1.35 -5.77
CA ARG A 130 -16.99 1.19 -4.37
C ARG A 130 -17.91 0.26 -3.59
N ARG A 131 -19.22 0.38 -3.76
CA ARG A 131 -20.22 -0.41 -3.02
C ARG A 131 -20.40 -1.81 -3.55
N CYS A 132 -20.33 -2.02 -4.86
CA CYS A 132 -20.77 -3.26 -5.49
C CYS A 132 -19.64 -4.10 -6.08
N ALA A 133 -18.48 -3.50 -6.40
CA ALA A 133 -17.42 -4.18 -7.13
C ALA A 133 -16.07 -4.14 -6.42
N LEU A 134 -15.80 -3.08 -5.65
CA LEU A 134 -14.48 -2.84 -5.06
C LEU A 134 -14.56 -2.98 -3.54
N ASP A 135 -14.01 -4.08 -3.03
CA ASP A 135 -13.80 -4.29 -1.59
C ASP A 135 -12.42 -3.77 -1.20
N VAL A 136 -12.26 -2.43 -1.18
CA VAL A 136 -11.00 -1.74 -0.87
C VAL A 136 -11.22 -0.61 0.10
N ASP A 137 -10.23 -0.29 0.90
CA ASP A 137 -10.31 0.74 1.94
C ASP A 137 -9.67 2.07 1.49
N CYS A 138 -8.75 2.01 0.52
CA CYS A 138 -8.13 3.16 -0.12
C CYS A 138 -7.70 2.84 -1.56
N VAL A 139 -7.20 3.84 -2.26
CA VAL A 139 -6.51 3.65 -3.54
C VAL A 139 -5.10 4.24 -3.49
N GLN A 140 -4.15 3.52 -4.08
CA GLN A 140 -2.75 3.94 -4.18
C GLN A 140 -2.41 4.03 -5.66
N VAL A 141 -2.21 5.24 -6.14
CA VAL A 141 -2.12 5.53 -7.58
C VAL A 141 -0.81 6.24 -7.94
N PRO A 142 -0.28 6.03 -9.16
CA PRO A 142 0.79 6.87 -9.66
C PRO A 142 0.26 8.26 -9.99
N VAL A 143 1.13 9.26 -10.03
CA VAL A 143 0.80 10.59 -10.56
C VAL A 143 0.24 10.46 -11.98
N ARG A 144 0.89 9.64 -12.80
CA ARG A 144 0.53 9.39 -14.22
C ARG A 144 0.73 7.91 -14.54
N HIS A 145 -0.04 7.42 -15.50
CA HIS A 145 0.22 6.13 -16.14
C HIS A 145 0.51 6.37 -17.63
N GLY A 146 1.78 6.30 -18.00
CA GLY A 146 2.24 6.77 -19.30
C GLY A 146 1.89 8.24 -19.52
N ARG A 147 1.09 8.54 -20.56
CA ARG A 147 0.64 9.93 -20.85
C ARG A 147 -0.63 10.32 -20.10
N VAL A 148 -1.32 9.38 -19.48
CA VAL A 148 -2.61 9.63 -18.80
C VAL A 148 -2.36 10.13 -17.38
N PRO A 149 -2.81 11.36 -17.00
CA PRO A 149 -2.77 11.81 -15.63
C PRO A 149 -3.81 11.01 -14.81
N VAL A 150 -3.38 10.45 -13.67
CA VAL A 150 -4.24 9.67 -12.77
C VAL A 150 -4.60 10.49 -11.54
N ALA A 151 -3.60 11.03 -10.84
CA ALA A 151 -3.81 11.87 -9.66
C ALA A 151 -4.26 13.28 -10.09
N THR A 152 -5.54 13.43 -10.42
CA THR A 152 -6.17 14.71 -10.80
C THR A 152 -7.16 15.15 -9.73
N ALA A 153 -7.45 16.47 -9.66
CA ALA A 153 -8.44 17.01 -8.72
C ALA A 153 -9.81 16.33 -8.86
N ASP A 154 -10.21 15.99 -10.09
CA ASP A 154 -11.47 15.29 -10.34
C ASP A 154 -11.44 13.85 -9.83
N PHE A 155 -10.34 13.13 -10.04
CA PHE A 155 -10.17 11.77 -9.51
C PHE A 155 -10.23 11.75 -7.98
N VAL A 156 -9.45 12.63 -7.32
CA VAL A 156 -9.41 12.75 -5.85
C VAL A 156 -10.82 13.07 -5.31
N ARG A 157 -11.48 14.09 -5.85
CA ARG A 157 -12.83 14.47 -5.44
C ARG A 157 -13.84 13.31 -5.56
N ARG A 158 -13.80 12.55 -6.67
CA ARG A 158 -14.70 11.40 -6.88
C ARG A 158 -14.41 10.27 -5.90
N CYS A 159 -13.14 9.98 -5.63
CA CYS A 159 -12.73 8.98 -4.64
C CYS A 159 -13.21 9.39 -3.25
N HIS A 160 -12.98 10.63 -2.82
CA HIS A 160 -13.46 11.16 -1.54
C HIS A 160 -14.98 11.12 -1.43
N ALA A 161 -15.71 11.49 -2.47
CA ALA A 161 -17.17 11.38 -2.50
C ALA A 161 -17.69 9.93 -2.35
N ALA A 162 -16.82 8.94 -2.65
CA ALA A 162 -17.09 7.52 -2.45
C ALA A 162 -16.51 6.96 -1.13
N GLY A 163 -15.88 7.81 -0.28
CA GLY A 163 -15.24 7.40 0.96
C GLY A 163 -13.95 6.61 0.73
N LEU A 164 -13.22 6.90 -0.35
CA LEU A 164 -11.94 6.28 -0.68
C LEU A 164 -10.81 7.30 -0.51
N PRO A 165 -9.96 7.18 0.50
CA PRO A 165 -8.69 7.91 0.57
C PRO A 165 -7.79 7.61 -0.63
N VAL A 166 -7.03 8.62 -1.05
CA VAL A 166 -6.13 8.56 -2.21
C VAL A 166 -4.69 8.78 -1.75
N HIS A 167 -3.84 7.77 -1.95
CA HIS A 167 -2.40 7.88 -1.75
C HIS A 167 -1.70 7.89 -3.12
N VAL A 168 -0.64 8.70 -3.25
CA VAL A 168 0.09 8.84 -4.51
C VAL A 168 1.54 8.40 -4.34
N TRP A 169 2.08 7.62 -5.30
CA TRP A 169 3.42 7.04 -5.28
C TRP A 169 4.11 7.14 -6.65
N VAL A 170 5.42 7.07 -6.78
CA VAL A 170 6.43 7.54 -5.83
C VAL A 170 6.71 8.97 -6.19
N VAL A 171 6.81 9.88 -5.23
CA VAL A 171 6.94 11.31 -5.48
C VAL A 171 8.05 11.89 -4.60
N ASP A 172 9.16 12.30 -5.22
CA ASP A 172 10.37 12.76 -4.54
C ASP A 172 10.61 14.27 -4.69
N GLU A 173 9.96 14.90 -5.67
CA GLU A 173 10.13 16.33 -5.94
C GLU A 173 9.26 17.18 -5.02
N PRO A 174 9.83 18.15 -4.27
CA PRO A 174 9.10 18.98 -3.31
C PRO A 174 7.88 19.70 -3.93
N ALA A 175 8.04 20.29 -5.11
CA ALA A 175 6.96 21.01 -5.78
C ALA A 175 5.80 20.10 -6.18
N GLU A 176 6.08 18.84 -6.55
CA GLU A 176 5.05 17.87 -6.90
C GLU A 176 4.35 17.35 -5.63
N ILE A 177 5.07 17.16 -4.52
CA ILE A 177 4.48 16.84 -3.23
C ILE A 177 3.50 17.94 -2.82
N GLU A 178 3.92 19.22 -2.86
CA GLU A 178 3.07 20.36 -2.53
C GLU A 178 1.82 20.43 -3.42
N ARG A 179 2.00 20.26 -4.73
CA ARG A 179 0.89 20.24 -5.69
C ARG A 179 -0.14 19.15 -5.37
N LEU A 180 0.32 17.95 -5.01
CA LEU A 180 -0.56 16.83 -4.66
C LEU A 180 -1.31 17.09 -3.35
N LEU A 181 -0.64 17.65 -2.36
CA LEU A 181 -1.29 18.06 -1.11
C LEU A 181 -2.35 19.15 -1.35
N ASP A 182 -2.12 20.07 -2.27
CA ASP A 182 -3.11 21.08 -2.68
C ASP A 182 -4.30 20.46 -3.44
N LEU A 183 -4.09 19.35 -4.15
CA LEU A 183 -5.19 18.55 -4.72
C LEU A 183 -6.01 17.82 -3.67
N GLY A 184 -5.53 17.76 -2.42
CA GLY A 184 -6.20 17.10 -1.31
C GLY A 184 -5.97 15.60 -1.26
N VAL A 185 -4.82 15.08 -1.75
CA VAL A 185 -4.49 13.66 -1.54
C VAL A 185 -4.27 13.36 -0.06
N ASP A 186 -4.63 12.16 0.37
CA ASP A 186 -4.58 11.75 1.79
C ASP A 186 -3.20 11.22 2.20
N GLY A 187 -2.35 10.88 1.24
CA GLY A 187 -1.00 10.41 1.51
C GLY A 187 -0.09 10.50 0.29
N VAL A 188 1.19 10.75 0.57
CA VAL A 188 2.27 10.72 -0.43
C VAL A 188 3.28 9.66 0.00
N MET A 189 3.68 8.82 -0.95
CA MET A 189 4.76 7.85 -0.77
C MET A 189 5.99 8.37 -1.53
N THR A 190 7.13 8.38 -0.86
CA THR A 190 8.38 8.93 -1.36
C THR A 190 9.56 8.04 -0.95
N ASP A 191 10.60 8.03 -1.76
CA ASP A 191 11.92 7.50 -1.39
C ASP A 191 12.78 8.56 -0.67
N ARG A 192 12.27 9.82 -0.58
CA ARG A 192 12.92 10.98 0.03
C ARG A 192 12.15 11.44 1.27
N ALA A 193 12.21 10.63 2.35
CA ALA A 193 11.54 10.95 3.62
C ALA A 193 12.00 12.28 4.22
N ASP A 194 13.25 12.69 3.98
CA ASP A 194 13.82 13.98 4.35
C ASP A 194 13.06 15.13 3.69
N VAL A 195 12.84 15.05 2.37
CA VAL A 195 12.10 16.04 1.59
C VAL A 195 10.64 16.12 2.02
N LEU A 196 10.01 14.95 2.22
CA LEU A 196 8.61 14.90 2.67
C LEU A 196 8.45 15.54 4.05
N ALA A 197 9.36 15.24 4.99
CA ALA A 197 9.35 15.81 6.33
C ALA A 197 9.47 17.35 6.30
N GLU A 198 10.34 17.88 5.43
CA GLU A 198 10.49 19.33 5.25
C GLU A 198 9.22 19.98 4.70
N VAL A 199 8.63 19.42 3.64
CA VAL A 199 7.37 19.93 3.06
C VAL A 199 6.24 19.89 4.10
N TYR A 200 6.10 18.77 4.82
CA TYR A 200 5.06 18.62 5.84
C TYR A 200 5.26 19.54 7.04
N SER A 201 6.52 19.76 7.44
CA SER A 201 6.85 20.71 8.52
C SER A 201 6.46 22.13 8.16
N ARG A 202 6.75 22.59 6.94
CA ARG A 202 6.34 23.91 6.44
C ARG A 202 4.82 24.09 6.44
N ARG A 203 4.08 23.01 6.23
CA ARG A 203 2.60 22.99 6.23
C ARG A 203 1.98 22.72 7.60
N GLY A 204 2.79 22.49 8.64
CA GLY A 204 2.31 22.19 9.97
C GLY A 204 1.72 20.77 10.12
N PHE A 205 1.99 19.86 9.18
CA PHE A 205 1.47 18.49 9.19
C PHE A 205 2.45 17.49 9.84
N TRP A 206 3.73 17.84 9.95
CA TRP A 206 4.72 16.96 10.57
C TRP A 206 4.61 17.03 12.09
N PRO A 207 4.58 15.88 12.80
CA PRO A 207 4.51 15.88 14.25
C PRO A 207 5.71 16.65 14.85
N GLN A 208 5.43 17.64 15.66
CA GLN A 208 6.45 18.26 16.51
C GLN A 208 6.85 17.22 17.57
N ARG A 209 8.14 16.94 17.72
CA ARG A 209 8.67 16.06 18.77
C ARG A 209 8.58 16.73 20.13
#